data_69df6fc8d9e10306e6e3f847086c79f0
#
_entry.id   69df6fc8d9e10306e6e3f847086c79f0
#
_cell.length_a   1.000
_cell.length_b   1.000
_cell.length_c   1.000
_cell.angle_alpha   90.00
_cell.angle_beta   90.00
_cell.angle_gamma   90.00
#
_symmetry.space_group_name_H-M   'P 1'
#
loop_
_entity.id
_entity.type
_entity.pdbx_description
1 polymer ?
#
loop_
_entity_poly.entity_id
_entity_poly.type
_entity_poly.pdbx_seq_one_letter_code
_entity_poly.pdbx_strand_id
1 'polypeptide(L)'
;QSNDLKRLEAIERRSREIAEEFGLSTVDVLYEVVSSQQMLEGMAYRFPTNFSHWTFGRDYERQRTIYDHTGAGLPYEVVWNFEEPRAYLLESNPFALNALVIAHVWGHVDFFLKSRYLQQGRAFSDVAAVALSAAERFRGYEERHGKEEVEKFIDAAMSIQWHQHPDPFFEEPDEEETRERLIQQARSKLERARDFHSQ
;
A
#
# COMPACT_ATOMS: atom_id res chain seq x y z
N GLN A 1 26.51 9.33 10.86
CA GLN A 1 25.19 8.72 11.13
C GLN A 1 24.43 9.43 12.27
N SER A 2 24.96 9.55 13.50
CA SER A 2 24.23 10.21 14.61
C SER A 2 23.91 11.69 14.36
N ASN A 3 24.76 12.42 13.65
CA ASN A 3 24.52 13.83 13.32
C ASN A 3 23.43 14.00 12.24
N ASP A 4 23.38 13.09 11.28
CA ASP A 4 22.37 13.15 10.21
C ASP A 4 20.98 12.82 10.74
N LEU A 5 20.85 11.86 11.65
CA LEU A 5 19.58 11.57 12.32
C LEU A 5 19.04 12.81 13.06
N LYS A 6 19.86 13.49 13.86
CA LYS A 6 19.44 14.73 14.55
C LYS A 6 19.01 15.83 13.58
N ARG A 7 19.66 15.91 12.42
CA ARG A 7 19.27 16.86 11.38
C ARG A 7 17.95 16.49 10.72
N LEU A 8 17.71 15.19 10.48
CA LEU A 8 16.43 14.70 9.96
C LEU A 8 15.29 14.91 10.96
N GLU A 9 15.53 14.70 12.26
CA GLU A 9 14.55 15.02 13.32
C GLU A 9 14.20 16.52 13.35
N ALA A 10 15.19 17.40 13.12
CA ALA A 10 14.93 18.83 13.05
C ALA A 10 14.14 19.22 11.80
N ILE A 11 14.39 18.54 10.67
CA ILE A 11 13.65 18.72 9.43
C ILE A 11 12.21 18.22 9.60
N GLU A 12 12.02 17.07 10.24
CA GLU A 12 10.70 16.51 10.54
C GLU A 12 9.85 17.52 11.30
N ARG A 13 10.36 18.04 12.43
CA ARG A 13 9.66 19.06 13.22
C ARG A 13 9.30 20.28 12.40
N ARG A 14 10.27 20.83 11.65
CA ARG A 14 10.01 22.03 10.86
C ARG A 14 9.04 21.79 9.71
N SER A 15 9.12 20.65 9.04
CA SER A 15 8.18 20.29 7.98
C SER A 15 6.78 20.02 8.51
N ARG A 16 6.65 19.48 9.73
CA ARG A 16 5.37 19.33 10.42
C ARG A 16 4.72 20.70 10.69
N GLU A 17 5.46 21.63 11.28
CA GLU A 17 4.97 23.00 11.52
C GLU A 17 4.48 23.64 10.22
N ILE A 18 5.24 23.53 9.13
CA ILE A 18 4.85 24.06 7.83
C ILE A 18 3.60 23.36 7.30
N ALA A 19 3.50 22.03 7.43
CA ALA A 19 2.32 21.28 7.02
C ALA A 19 1.07 21.77 7.75
N GLU A 20 1.18 22.02 9.05
CA GLU A 20 0.09 22.58 9.88
C GLU A 20 -0.26 24.01 9.46
N GLU A 21 0.73 24.87 9.14
CA GLU A 21 0.51 26.21 8.57
C GLU A 21 -0.27 26.16 7.25
N PHE A 22 -0.06 25.13 6.42
CA PHE A 22 -0.82 24.87 5.19
C PHE A 22 -2.18 24.19 5.42
N GLY A 23 -2.56 23.91 6.67
CA GLY A 23 -3.85 23.29 7.02
C GLY A 23 -3.89 21.76 6.80
N LEU A 24 -2.75 21.12 6.71
CA LEU A 24 -2.68 19.66 6.72
C LEU A 24 -2.90 19.13 8.14
N SER A 25 -3.55 17.97 8.23
CA SER A 25 -3.70 17.25 9.49
C SER A 25 -2.44 16.45 9.76
N THR A 26 -1.93 16.53 10.99
CA THR A 26 -0.72 15.82 11.41
C THR A 26 -0.99 14.95 12.63
N VAL A 27 -0.23 13.87 12.76
CA VAL A 27 -0.12 13.01 13.95
C VAL A 27 1.33 12.60 14.13
N ASP A 28 1.67 11.99 15.26
CA ASP A 28 3.00 11.45 15.44
C ASP A 28 3.26 10.32 14.42
N VAL A 29 4.43 10.34 13.82
CA VAL A 29 4.88 9.36 12.82
C VAL A 29 6.18 8.73 13.31
N LEU A 30 6.23 7.40 13.31
CA LEU A 30 7.45 6.68 13.59
C LEU A 30 8.27 6.51 12.30
N TYR A 31 9.39 7.21 12.22
CA TYR A 31 10.34 7.10 11.10
C TYR A 31 11.42 6.06 11.40
N GLU A 32 11.66 5.15 10.48
CA GLU A 32 12.71 4.15 10.55
C GLU A 32 13.54 4.17 9.25
N VAL A 33 14.88 4.22 9.39
CA VAL A 33 15.79 4.04 8.24
C VAL A 33 16.08 2.56 8.11
N VAL A 34 15.68 1.98 7.00
CA VAL A 34 15.72 0.54 6.75
C VAL A 34 16.60 0.19 5.56
N SER A 35 17.14 -1.03 5.58
CA SER A 35 17.90 -1.57 4.44
C SER A 35 17.00 -1.85 3.23
N SER A 36 17.62 -1.98 2.06
CA SER A 36 16.92 -2.41 0.84
C SER A 36 16.24 -3.78 1.02
N GLN A 37 16.87 -4.68 1.77
CA GLN A 37 16.29 -5.98 2.07
C GLN A 37 15.01 -5.87 2.90
N GLN A 38 15.01 -5.09 3.98
CA GLN A 38 13.82 -4.86 4.81
C GLN A 38 12.70 -4.19 4.02
N MET A 39 13.04 -3.26 3.13
CA MET A 39 12.07 -2.62 2.24
C MET A 39 11.43 -3.64 1.30
N LEU A 40 12.24 -4.49 0.65
CA LEU A 40 11.76 -5.58 -0.21
C LEU A 40 10.87 -6.56 0.53
N GLU A 41 11.26 -6.96 1.74
CA GLU A 41 10.47 -7.87 2.58
C GLU A 41 9.11 -7.26 2.92
N GLY A 42 9.09 -6.00 3.37
CA GLY A 42 7.85 -5.29 3.70
C GLY A 42 6.88 -5.22 2.52
N MET A 43 7.39 -5.00 1.33
CA MET A 43 6.58 -4.93 0.10
C MET A 43 6.11 -6.32 -0.36
N ALA A 44 7.02 -7.27 -0.49
CA ALA A 44 6.74 -8.58 -1.10
C ALA A 44 5.84 -9.44 -0.22
N TYR A 45 6.06 -9.42 1.10
CA TYR A 45 5.23 -10.15 2.07
C TYR A 45 3.98 -9.39 2.49
N ARG A 46 3.70 -8.23 1.88
CA ARG A 46 2.47 -7.44 2.10
C ARG A 46 2.25 -7.13 3.58
N PHE A 47 3.27 -6.58 4.22
CA PHE A 47 3.18 -6.20 5.63
C PHE A 47 2.00 -5.24 5.89
N PRO A 48 1.19 -5.41 6.96
CA PRO A 48 1.21 -6.49 7.94
C PRO A 48 0.64 -7.80 7.38
N THR A 49 1.43 -8.89 7.49
CA THR A 49 1.12 -10.18 6.87
C THR A 49 0.13 -10.96 7.72
N ASN A 50 -1.04 -11.27 7.17
CA ASN A 50 -2.11 -12.01 7.86
C ASN A 50 -2.07 -13.52 7.60
N PHE A 51 -1.49 -13.95 6.49
CA PHE A 51 -1.35 -15.35 6.10
C PHE A 51 -0.09 -15.52 5.24
N SER A 52 0.37 -16.77 5.10
CA SER A 52 1.51 -17.11 4.26
C SER A 52 1.02 -17.69 2.93
N HIS A 53 1.66 -17.31 1.82
CA HIS A 53 1.37 -17.84 0.50
C HIS A 53 2.64 -17.90 -0.36
N TRP A 54 2.74 -18.91 -1.22
CA TRP A 54 3.92 -19.13 -2.07
C TRP A 54 4.23 -17.96 -3.01
N THR A 55 3.20 -17.22 -3.44
CA THR A 55 3.38 -16.05 -4.32
C THR A 55 4.20 -14.94 -3.68
N PHE A 56 4.20 -14.82 -2.36
CA PHE A 56 4.97 -13.78 -1.66
C PHE A 56 6.47 -14.01 -1.82
N GLY A 57 6.93 -15.26 -1.69
CA GLY A 57 8.33 -15.61 -1.95
C GLY A 57 8.72 -15.39 -3.41
N ARG A 58 7.85 -15.74 -4.36
CA ARG A 58 8.05 -15.44 -5.78
C ARG A 58 8.15 -13.94 -6.04
N ASP A 59 7.28 -13.15 -5.44
CA ASP A 59 7.27 -11.70 -5.60
C ASP A 59 8.53 -11.06 -5.00
N TYR A 60 9.00 -11.60 -3.86
CA TYR A 60 10.26 -11.20 -3.25
C TYR A 60 11.46 -11.47 -4.18
N GLU A 61 11.60 -12.68 -4.69
CA GLU A 61 12.70 -13.06 -5.61
C GLU A 61 12.66 -12.21 -6.90
N ARG A 62 11.48 -11.96 -7.43
CA ARG A 62 11.32 -11.10 -8.61
C ARG A 62 11.78 -9.67 -8.33
N GLN A 63 11.33 -9.05 -7.26
CA GLN A 63 11.66 -7.67 -6.92
C GLN A 63 13.16 -7.56 -6.58
N ARG A 64 13.70 -8.52 -5.83
CA ARG A 64 15.12 -8.60 -5.51
C ARG A 64 15.98 -8.70 -6.78
N THR A 65 15.60 -9.59 -7.69
CA THR A 65 16.33 -9.76 -8.96
C THR A 65 16.35 -8.45 -9.78
N ILE A 66 15.22 -7.75 -9.86
CA ILE A 66 15.15 -6.45 -10.54
C ILE A 66 16.09 -5.44 -9.86
N TYR A 67 16.03 -5.35 -8.54
CA TYR A 67 16.86 -4.42 -7.78
C TYR A 67 18.36 -4.73 -7.92
N ASP A 68 18.76 -5.98 -7.77
CA ASP A 68 20.16 -6.42 -7.87
C ASP A 68 20.76 -6.13 -9.25
N HIS A 69 19.96 -6.20 -10.33
CA HIS A 69 20.45 -5.99 -11.70
C HIS A 69 20.36 -4.53 -12.16
N THR A 70 19.42 -3.76 -11.65
CA THR A 70 19.13 -2.41 -12.16
C THR A 70 19.40 -1.30 -11.15
N GLY A 71 19.52 -1.65 -9.85
CA GLY A 71 19.55 -0.67 -8.76
C GLY A 71 18.22 0.12 -8.62
N ALA A 72 17.18 -0.29 -9.35
CA ALA A 72 15.88 0.38 -9.40
C ALA A 72 14.75 -0.54 -8.93
N GLY A 73 13.56 0.00 -8.72
CA GLY A 73 12.37 -0.77 -8.35
C GLY A 73 12.08 -0.77 -6.85
N LEU A 74 12.90 -0.11 -6.03
CA LEU A 74 12.54 0.19 -4.66
C LEU A 74 12.00 1.62 -4.55
N PRO A 75 10.96 1.85 -3.75
CA PRO A 75 10.50 3.19 -3.42
C PRO A 75 11.49 3.88 -2.49
N TYR A 76 11.45 5.18 -2.45
CA TYR A 76 12.26 5.98 -1.52
C TYR A 76 11.76 5.85 -0.08
N GLU A 77 10.46 5.57 0.09
CA GLU A 77 9.78 5.34 1.36
C GLU A 77 8.61 4.37 1.18
N VAL A 78 8.20 3.79 2.28
CA VAL A 78 6.88 3.12 2.43
C VAL A 78 6.23 3.62 3.70
N VAL A 79 4.97 4.04 3.60
CA VAL A 79 4.21 4.56 4.74
C VAL A 79 3.01 3.67 5.02
N TRP A 80 2.91 3.17 6.24
CA TRP A 80 1.76 2.38 6.69
C TRP A 80 0.78 3.22 7.48
N ASN A 81 -0.49 3.07 7.14
CA ASN A 81 -1.61 3.76 7.78
C ASN A 81 -2.05 3.03 9.06
N PHE A 82 -1.17 3.03 10.08
CA PHE A 82 -1.49 2.54 11.41
C PHE A 82 -2.09 3.67 12.27
N GLU A 83 -2.53 3.37 13.49
CA GLU A 83 -2.97 4.40 14.44
C GLU A 83 -1.85 5.44 14.66
N GLU A 84 -0.63 4.97 14.91
CA GLU A 84 0.60 5.74 14.76
C GLU A 84 1.23 5.37 13.42
N PRO A 85 1.16 6.26 12.40
CA PRO A 85 1.73 5.96 11.08
C PRO A 85 3.21 5.63 11.16
N ARG A 86 3.65 4.66 10.39
CA ARG A 86 5.04 4.24 10.34
C ARG A 86 5.60 4.48 8.95
N ALA A 87 6.70 5.21 8.86
CA ALA A 87 7.37 5.53 7.60
C ALA A 87 8.77 4.90 7.55
N TYR A 88 9.00 4.01 6.59
CA TYR A 88 10.31 3.46 6.31
C TYR A 88 11.00 4.32 5.26
N LEU A 89 12.21 4.77 5.57
CA LEU A 89 13.09 5.51 4.68
C LEU A 89 14.21 4.58 4.23
N LEU A 90 14.46 4.52 2.93
CA LEU A 90 15.52 3.66 2.40
C LEU A 90 16.90 4.21 2.79
N GLU A 91 17.76 3.36 3.38
CA GLU A 91 19.10 3.74 3.86
C GLU A 91 20.04 4.27 2.77
N SER A 92 19.85 3.81 1.52
CA SER A 92 20.63 4.26 0.36
C SER A 92 20.21 5.64 -0.17
N ASN A 93 19.12 6.21 0.34
CA ASN A 93 18.71 7.56 -0.04
C ASN A 93 19.76 8.60 0.39
N PRO A 94 20.16 9.53 -0.47
CA PRO A 94 20.92 10.69 -0.06
C PRO A 94 20.17 11.49 1.01
N PHE A 95 20.91 12.17 1.90
CA PHE A 95 20.34 12.99 2.98
C PHE A 95 19.26 13.96 2.49
N ALA A 96 19.53 14.68 1.39
CA ALA A 96 18.57 15.63 0.83
C ALA A 96 17.27 14.96 0.35
N LEU A 97 17.36 13.73 -0.15
CA LEU A 97 16.18 12.96 -0.56
C LEU A 97 15.36 12.53 0.66
N ASN A 98 16.00 12.02 1.72
CA ASN A 98 15.28 11.71 2.96
C ASN A 98 14.61 12.94 3.58
N ALA A 99 15.23 14.12 3.48
CA ALA A 99 14.62 15.37 3.93
C ALA A 99 13.35 15.71 3.12
N LEU A 100 13.37 15.53 1.79
CA LEU A 100 12.20 15.72 0.93
C LEU A 100 11.11 14.68 1.22
N VAL A 101 11.50 13.43 1.42
CA VAL A 101 10.58 12.33 1.73
C VAL A 101 9.87 12.58 3.07
N ILE A 102 10.58 13.04 4.10
CA ILE A 102 9.95 13.38 5.39
C ILE A 102 8.87 14.44 5.21
N ALA A 103 9.11 15.47 4.40
CA ALA A 103 8.10 16.47 4.10
C ALA A 103 6.94 15.90 3.28
N HIS A 104 7.22 14.97 2.35
CA HIS A 104 6.21 14.26 1.55
C HIS A 104 5.29 13.38 2.40
N VAL A 105 5.82 12.74 3.44
CA VAL A 105 5.05 11.87 4.35
C VAL A 105 3.88 12.62 5.00
N TRP A 106 3.99 13.92 5.25
CA TRP A 106 2.86 14.71 5.76
C TRP A 106 1.67 14.74 4.80
N GLY A 107 1.92 14.67 3.49
CA GLY A 107 0.85 14.50 2.50
C GLY A 107 0.15 13.14 2.64
N HIS A 108 0.90 12.06 2.85
CA HIS A 108 0.32 10.75 3.14
C HIS A 108 -0.50 10.76 4.42
N VAL A 109 0.03 11.35 5.49
CA VAL A 109 -0.65 11.43 6.80
C VAL A 109 -1.96 12.19 6.71
N ASP A 110 -1.98 13.37 6.08
CA ASP A 110 -3.21 14.13 5.87
C ASP A 110 -4.26 13.32 5.10
N PHE A 111 -3.81 12.61 4.06
CA PHE A 111 -4.69 11.75 3.27
C PHE A 111 -5.23 10.58 4.08
N PHE A 112 -4.41 9.94 4.93
CA PHE A 112 -4.85 8.88 5.83
C PHE A 112 -5.92 9.36 6.82
N LEU A 113 -5.75 10.57 7.33
CA LEU A 113 -6.66 11.16 8.32
C LEU A 113 -7.98 11.65 7.74
N LYS A 114 -7.98 12.10 6.47
CA LYS A 114 -9.15 12.71 5.81
C LYS A 114 -9.91 11.79 4.88
N SER A 115 -9.25 10.75 4.33
CA SER A 115 -9.91 9.82 3.41
C SER A 115 -10.84 8.88 4.14
N ARG A 116 -12.13 8.89 3.75
CA ARG A 116 -13.16 7.99 4.31
C ARG A 116 -12.77 6.51 4.23
N TYR A 117 -12.07 6.10 3.17
CA TYR A 117 -11.65 4.72 2.98
C TYR A 117 -10.47 4.36 3.88
N LEU A 118 -9.51 5.26 4.02
CA LEU A 118 -8.28 4.98 4.76
C LEU A 118 -8.46 5.06 6.28
N GLN A 119 -9.44 5.84 6.74
CA GLN A 119 -9.80 5.90 8.17
C GLN A 119 -10.26 4.54 8.70
N GLN A 120 -10.88 3.69 7.87
CA GLN A 120 -11.31 2.35 8.28
C GLN A 120 -10.13 1.45 8.66
N GLY A 121 -8.98 1.58 7.97
CA GLY A 121 -7.76 0.83 8.30
C GLY A 121 -7.13 1.23 9.66
N ARG A 122 -7.44 2.42 10.16
CA ARG A 122 -6.95 2.94 11.46
C ARG A 122 -7.75 2.45 12.67
N ALA A 123 -8.83 1.71 12.46
CA ALA A 123 -9.64 1.16 13.54
C ALA A 123 -8.92 0.06 14.37
N PHE A 124 -7.77 -0.40 13.90
CA PHE A 124 -6.97 -1.41 14.59
C PHE A 124 -5.76 -0.76 15.24
N SER A 125 -5.82 -0.58 16.56
CA SER A 125 -4.72 0.01 17.35
C SER A 125 -3.49 -0.90 17.42
N ASP A 126 -3.68 -2.23 17.39
CA ASP A 126 -2.60 -3.22 17.46
C ASP A 126 -2.61 -4.12 16.21
N VAL A 127 -1.95 -3.66 15.16
CA VAL A 127 -1.82 -4.39 13.90
C VAL A 127 -1.05 -5.70 14.07
N ALA A 128 -0.07 -5.74 14.99
CA ALA A 128 0.71 -6.94 15.25
C ALA A 128 -0.16 -8.02 15.88
N ALA A 129 -1.00 -7.68 16.87
CA ALA A 129 -1.94 -8.61 17.47
C ALA A 129 -2.97 -9.13 16.46
N VAL A 130 -3.48 -8.26 15.56
CA VAL A 130 -4.40 -8.67 14.48
C VAL A 130 -3.72 -9.65 13.54
N ALA A 131 -2.50 -9.37 13.10
CA ALA A 131 -1.75 -10.25 12.20
C ALA A 131 -1.42 -11.59 12.88
N LEU A 132 -1.00 -11.58 14.14
CA LEU A 132 -0.73 -12.80 14.91
C LEU A 132 -1.98 -13.67 15.06
N SER A 133 -3.12 -13.07 15.45
CA SER A 133 -4.40 -13.76 15.54
C SER A 133 -4.86 -14.36 14.20
N ALA A 134 -4.64 -13.65 13.10
CA ALA A 134 -4.89 -14.18 11.77
C ALA A 134 -4.00 -15.40 11.46
N ALA A 135 -2.70 -15.29 11.72
CA ALA A 135 -1.75 -16.39 11.50
C ALA A 135 -2.11 -17.64 12.33
N GLU A 136 -2.53 -17.46 13.58
CA GLU A 136 -3.00 -18.57 14.42
C GLU A 136 -4.26 -19.24 13.87
N ARG A 137 -5.22 -18.46 13.35
CA ARG A 137 -6.41 -19.03 12.68
C ARG A 137 -6.03 -19.84 11.44
N PHE A 138 -5.09 -19.35 10.61
CA PHE A 138 -4.64 -20.10 9.45
C PHE A 138 -3.93 -21.40 9.83
N ARG A 139 -3.07 -21.39 10.85
CA ARG A 139 -2.48 -22.65 11.38
C ARG A 139 -3.55 -23.64 11.84
N GLY A 140 -4.58 -23.17 12.54
CA GLY A 140 -5.70 -24.02 12.94
C GLY A 140 -6.52 -24.56 11.75
N TYR A 141 -6.57 -23.86 10.61
CA TYR A 141 -7.17 -24.41 9.38
C TYR A 141 -6.26 -25.47 8.76
N GLU A 142 -4.94 -25.23 8.69
CA GLU A 142 -3.98 -26.20 8.18
C GLU A 142 -3.96 -27.49 9.00
N GLU A 143 -4.07 -27.42 10.31
CA GLU A 143 -4.16 -28.59 11.20
C GLU A 143 -5.44 -29.40 10.97
N ARG A 144 -6.57 -28.75 10.68
CA ARG A 144 -7.87 -29.42 10.49
C ARG A 144 -8.11 -29.95 9.08
N HIS A 145 -7.64 -29.23 8.09
CA HIS A 145 -7.97 -29.51 6.68
C HIS A 145 -6.77 -29.95 5.85
N GLY A 146 -5.56 -29.82 6.41
CA GLY A 146 -4.31 -30.03 5.69
C GLY A 146 -3.85 -28.77 4.95
N LYS A 147 -2.53 -28.58 4.92
CA LYS A 147 -1.89 -27.39 4.33
C LYS A 147 -2.25 -27.21 2.86
N GLU A 148 -2.28 -28.30 2.08
CA GLU A 148 -2.57 -28.27 0.65
C GLU A 148 -3.99 -27.77 0.34
N GLU A 149 -5.00 -28.15 1.12
CA GLU A 149 -6.38 -27.72 0.91
C GLU A 149 -6.56 -26.24 1.30
N VAL A 150 -5.88 -25.78 2.36
CA VAL A 150 -5.89 -24.36 2.74
C VAL A 150 -5.23 -23.51 1.66
N GLU A 151 -4.10 -23.98 1.10
CA GLU A 151 -3.40 -23.28 0.02
C GLU A 151 -4.25 -23.18 -1.26
N LYS A 152 -4.91 -24.26 -1.67
CA LYS A 152 -5.86 -24.24 -2.80
C LYS A 152 -6.99 -23.22 -2.59
N PHE A 153 -7.50 -23.14 -1.37
CA PHE A 153 -8.53 -22.16 -1.04
C PHE A 153 -8.01 -20.72 -1.15
N ILE A 154 -6.80 -20.47 -0.64
CA ILE A 154 -6.17 -19.15 -0.75
C ILE A 154 -5.89 -18.81 -2.22
N ASP A 155 -5.39 -19.76 -3.02
CA ASP A 155 -5.19 -19.58 -4.46
C ASP A 155 -6.49 -19.16 -5.17
N ALA A 156 -7.58 -19.84 -4.88
CA ALA A 156 -8.89 -19.50 -5.45
C ALA A 156 -9.35 -18.10 -5.03
N ALA A 157 -9.22 -17.74 -3.74
CA ALA A 157 -9.56 -16.41 -3.24
C ALA A 157 -8.69 -15.32 -3.88
N MET A 158 -7.39 -15.56 -4.01
CA MET A 158 -6.47 -14.62 -4.65
C MET A 158 -6.74 -14.44 -6.15
N SER A 159 -7.25 -15.48 -6.84
CA SER A 159 -7.57 -15.39 -8.27
C SER A 159 -8.72 -14.42 -8.57
N ILE A 160 -9.62 -14.21 -7.63
CA ILE A 160 -10.78 -13.32 -7.78
C ILE A 160 -10.60 -11.96 -7.09
N GLN A 161 -9.47 -11.70 -6.41
CA GLN A 161 -9.27 -10.48 -5.61
C GLN A 161 -9.48 -9.18 -6.40
N TRP A 162 -9.17 -9.19 -7.70
CA TRP A 162 -9.28 -8.03 -8.58
C TRP A 162 -10.69 -7.87 -9.19
N HIS A 163 -11.58 -8.85 -8.97
CA HIS A 163 -12.98 -8.82 -9.39
C HIS A 163 -13.91 -8.36 -8.27
N GLN A 164 -13.37 -8.07 -7.10
CA GLN A 164 -14.13 -7.53 -5.97
C GLN A 164 -13.94 -6.02 -5.90
N HIS A 165 -15.05 -5.29 -5.72
CA HIS A 165 -14.95 -3.85 -5.47
C HIS A 165 -14.31 -3.60 -4.09
N PRO A 166 -13.36 -2.65 -3.96
CA PRO A 166 -12.69 -2.38 -2.68
C PRO A 166 -13.63 -1.79 -1.60
N ASP A 167 -14.74 -1.18 -2.01
CA ASP A 167 -15.80 -0.72 -1.11
C ASP A 167 -16.82 -1.86 -0.92
N PRO A 168 -16.94 -2.45 0.29
CA PRO A 168 -17.87 -3.54 0.55
C PRO A 168 -19.35 -3.12 0.51
N PHE A 169 -19.61 -1.81 0.50
CA PHE A 169 -20.99 -1.26 0.36
C PHE A 169 -21.30 -0.82 -1.07
N PHE A 170 -20.40 -1.10 -2.01
CA PHE A 170 -20.66 -0.85 -3.43
C PHE A 170 -21.67 -1.87 -3.94
N GLU A 171 -22.83 -1.40 -4.36
CA GLU A 171 -23.81 -2.21 -5.08
C GLU A 171 -23.38 -2.28 -6.54
N GLU A 172 -23.08 -3.48 -7.02
CA GLU A 172 -22.77 -3.67 -8.43
C GLU A 172 -24.02 -3.32 -9.25
N PRO A 173 -23.90 -2.44 -10.26
CA PRO A 173 -25.00 -2.16 -11.16
C PRO A 173 -25.37 -3.44 -11.93
N ASP A 174 -26.65 -3.59 -12.28
CA ASP A 174 -27.14 -4.71 -13.06
C ASP A 174 -26.32 -4.93 -14.34
N GLU A 175 -26.08 -6.19 -14.69
CA GLU A 175 -25.29 -6.56 -15.86
C GLU A 175 -25.83 -5.94 -17.15
N GLU A 176 -27.16 -5.88 -17.28
CA GLU A 176 -27.83 -5.33 -18.45
C GLU A 176 -27.64 -3.82 -18.54
N GLU A 177 -27.77 -3.10 -17.42
CA GLU A 177 -27.52 -1.66 -17.32
C GLU A 177 -26.03 -1.33 -17.61
N THR A 178 -25.12 -2.15 -17.10
CA THR A 178 -23.69 -2.01 -17.37
C THR A 178 -23.37 -2.22 -18.84
N ARG A 179 -23.96 -3.22 -19.47
CA ARG A 179 -23.82 -3.52 -20.90
C ARG A 179 -24.36 -2.38 -21.76
N GLU A 180 -25.53 -1.86 -21.48
CA GLU A 180 -26.12 -0.74 -22.21
C GLU A 180 -25.25 0.52 -22.10
N ARG A 181 -24.75 0.83 -20.90
CA ARG A 181 -23.83 1.95 -20.66
C ARG A 181 -22.52 1.82 -21.47
N LEU A 182 -21.93 0.62 -21.51
CA LEU A 182 -20.73 0.36 -22.30
C LEU A 182 -20.99 0.48 -23.80
N ILE A 183 -22.12 0.01 -24.28
CA ILE A 183 -22.55 0.15 -25.71
C ILE A 183 -22.73 1.64 -26.04
N GLN A 184 -23.38 2.42 -25.21
CA GLN A 184 -23.56 3.86 -25.40
C GLN A 184 -22.20 4.60 -25.42
N GLN A 185 -21.30 4.28 -24.50
CA GLN A 185 -19.95 4.86 -24.49
C GLN A 185 -19.16 4.51 -25.75
N ALA A 186 -19.25 3.27 -26.23
CA ALA A 186 -18.58 2.85 -27.45
C ALA A 186 -19.15 3.58 -28.69
N ARG A 187 -20.47 3.75 -28.78
CA ARG A 187 -21.14 4.50 -29.85
C ARG A 187 -20.72 5.97 -29.87
N SER A 188 -20.72 6.63 -28.70
CA SER A 188 -20.30 8.04 -28.60
C SER A 188 -18.82 8.26 -28.94
N LYS A 189 -17.95 7.30 -28.64
CA LYS A 189 -16.54 7.33 -29.05
C LYS A 189 -16.40 7.19 -30.56
N LEU A 190 -17.16 6.31 -31.19
CA LEU A 190 -17.18 6.11 -32.65
C LEU A 190 -17.72 7.34 -33.40
N GLU A 191 -18.76 7.99 -32.89
CA GLU A 191 -19.32 9.21 -33.45
C GLU A 191 -18.26 10.35 -33.43
N ARG A 192 -17.63 10.59 -32.26
CA ARG A 192 -16.55 11.59 -32.12
C ARG A 192 -15.36 11.31 -33.06
N ALA A 193 -15.00 10.05 -33.24
CA ALA A 193 -13.92 9.68 -34.15
C ALA A 193 -14.29 9.91 -35.64
N ARG A 194 -15.56 9.72 -36.02
CA ARG A 194 -16.07 10.03 -37.35
C ARG A 194 -16.08 11.54 -37.63
N ASP A 195 -16.55 12.34 -36.65
CA ASP A 195 -16.57 13.80 -36.78
C ASP A 195 -15.18 14.41 -36.92
N PHE A 196 -14.18 13.80 -36.24
CA PHE A 196 -12.78 14.22 -36.34
C PHE A 196 -12.16 13.91 -37.71
N HIS A 197 -12.60 12.86 -38.41
CA HIS A 197 -12.10 12.52 -39.77
C HIS A 197 -12.87 13.20 -40.92
N SER A 198 -13.96 13.92 -40.58
CA SER A 198 -14.77 14.66 -41.58
C SER A 198 -14.50 16.16 -41.62
N GLN A 199 -13.55 16.65 -40.83
CA GLN A 199 -12.96 17.99 -40.88
C GLN A 199 -11.58 17.97 -41.52
#